data_8ead7c1e52725e5357ddb0e38ece696c
#
_entry.id   8ead7c1e52725e5357ddb0e38ece696c
#
_cell.length_a   1.000
_cell.length_b   1.000
_cell.length_c   1.000
_cell.angle_alpha   90.00
_cell.angle_beta   90.00
_cell.angle_gamma   90.00
#
_symmetry.space_group_name_H-M   'P 1'
#
loop_
_entity.id
_entity.type
_entity.pdbx_description
1 polymer ?
#
loop_
_entity_poly.entity_id
_entity_poly.type
_entity_poly.pdbx_seq_one_letter_code
_entity_poly.pdbx_strand_id
1 'polypeptide(L)'
;VTNGDQTDTIYENMQAGKTFEEALRLRTFEPDEPNYTPRISAIVNGFDYQMSILKSAEGNPNSTRRYFFDYTEELAGYGHIIHTYQSDKNPLPSFEGEPVLFKLVKEPFEAFAQHVWESLNEDNKISLYVTQIEPGSDEVKTMIFNKNQ
;
A
#
# COMPACT_ATOMS: atom_id res chain seq x y z
N VAL A 1 3.01 6.22 1.01
CA VAL A 1 3.04 5.06 1.93
C VAL A 1 3.72 3.90 1.23
N THR A 2 4.55 3.16 1.95
CA THR A 2 5.29 1.99 1.42
C THR A 2 5.44 0.94 2.50
N ASN A 3 5.77 -0.29 2.12
CA ASN A 3 6.12 -1.38 3.04
C ASN A 3 7.63 -1.59 3.23
N GLY A 4 8.48 -0.73 2.68
CA GLY A 4 9.93 -0.89 2.74
C GLY A 4 10.69 0.43 2.50
N ASP A 5 11.99 0.33 2.25
CA ASP A 5 12.93 1.45 2.09
C ASP A 5 12.79 2.25 0.78
N GLN A 6 11.84 1.88 -0.10
CA GLN A 6 11.59 2.63 -1.33
C GLN A 6 10.97 4.02 -1.09
N THR A 7 10.57 4.34 0.13
CA THR A 7 10.02 5.66 0.49
C THR A 7 10.99 6.78 0.12
N ASP A 8 12.27 6.66 0.52
CA ASP A 8 13.29 7.66 0.23
C ASP A 8 13.53 7.79 -1.28
N THR A 9 13.57 6.66 -1.99
CA THR A 9 13.70 6.67 -3.45
C THR A 9 12.56 7.43 -4.12
N ILE A 10 11.31 7.20 -3.69
CA ILE A 10 10.15 7.93 -4.21
C ILE A 10 10.29 9.42 -3.91
N TYR A 11 10.54 9.76 -2.64
CA TYR A 11 10.62 11.14 -2.19
C TYR A 11 11.70 11.94 -2.95
N GLU A 12 12.93 11.45 -2.97
CA GLU A 12 14.07 12.12 -3.61
C GLU A 12 13.87 12.30 -5.11
N ASN A 13 13.37 11.27 -5.80
CA ASN A 13 13.16 11.35 -7.25
C ASN A 13 12.00 12.27 -7.61
N MET A 14 10.92 12.29 -6.83
CA MET A 14 9.82 13.23 -7.05
C MET A 14 10.25 14.68 -6.76
N GLN A 15 11.08 14.93 -5.74
CA GLN A 15 11.69 16.24 -5.52
C GLN A 15 12.57 16.67 -6.71
N ALA A 16 13.19 15.72 -7.40
CA ALA A 16 13.96 15.96 -8.62
C ALA A 16 13.10 16.06 -9.89
N GLY A 17 11.77 16.10 -9.78
CA GLY A 17 10.83 16.29 -10.88
C GLY A 17 10.46 15.02 -11.64
N LYS A 18 10.80 13.83 -11.13
CA LYS A 18 10.36 12.56 -11.72
C LYS A 18 8.96 12.19 -11.24
N THR A 19 8.29 11.34 -11.99
CA THR A 19 7.00 10.76 -11.59
C THR A 19 7.18 9.65 -10.56
N PHE A 20 6.09 9.26 -9.89
CA PHE A 20 6.03 8.12 -8.98
C PHE A 20 6.48 6.82 -9.66
N GLU A 21 6.02 6.59 -10.90
CA GLU A 21 6.41 5.44 -11.69
C GLU A 21 7.91 5.45 -12.04
N GLU A 22 8.45 6.58 -12.51
CA GLU A 22 9.87 6.71 -12.83
C GLU A 22 10.77 6.46 -11.61
N ALA A 23 10.38 6.94 -10.44
CA ALA A 23 11.08 6.66 -9.18
C ALA A 23 11.13 5.16 -8.87
N LEU A 24 9.99 4.48 -8.99
CA LEU A 24 9.87 3.05 -8.68
C LEU A 24 10.49 2.13 -9.73
N ARG A 25 10.71 2.61 -10.96
CA ARG A 25 11.47 1.86 -11.96
C ARG A 25 12.94 1.66 -11.58
N LEU A 26 13.45 2.43 -10.62
CA LEU A 26 14.80 2.27 -10.04
C LEU A 26 14.87 1.16 -8.97
N ARG A 27 13.74 0.58 -8.60
CA ARG A 27 13.64 -0.42 -7.52
C ARG A 27 13.21 -1.78 -8.05
N THR A 28 13.49 -2.78 -7.23
CA THR A 28 13.04 -4.16 -7.40
C THR A 28 12.28 -4.59 -6.15
N PHE A 29 11.88 -5.86 -6.07
CA PHE A 29 11.35 -6.49 -4.86
C PHE A 29 12.45 -6.68 -3.79
N GLU A 30 12.09 -7.15 -2.58
CA GLU A 30 13.07 -7.46 -1.52
C GLU A 30 13.91 -8.71 -1.89
N PRO A 31 15.22 -8.69 -1.63
CA PRO A 31 16.10 -9.81 -1.95
C PRO A 31 16.10 -10.92 -0.88
N ASP A 32 14.93 -11.22 -0.32
CA ASP A 32 14.72 -12.17 0.79
C ASP A 32 14.26 -13.53 0.30
N GLU A 33 15.17 -14.30 -0.30
CA GLU A 33 14.88 -15.67 -0.71
C GLU A 33 14.36 -16.55 0.46
N PRO A 34 13.31 -17.39 0.26
CA PRO A 34 12.63 -17.71 -0.99
C PRO A 34 11.39 -16.83 -1.28
N ASN A 35 11.05 -15.91 -0.42
CA ASN A 35 9.79 -15.14 -0.51
C ASN A 35 9.83 -14.07 -1.60
N TYR A 36 11.00 -13.43 -1.79
CA TYR A 36 11.13 -12.27 -2.68
C TYR A 36 10.00 -11.27 -2.47
N THR A 37 9.88 -10.82 -1.21
CA THR A 37 8.78 -9.97 -0.71
C THR A 37 8.48 -8.82 -1.67
N PRO A 38 7.23 -8.70 -2.16
CA PRO A 38 6.84 -7.60 -3.01
C PRO A 38 6.99 -6.25 -2.30
N ARG A 39 7.48 -5.25 -3.01
CA ARG A 39 7.40 -3.85 -2.57
C ARG A 39 6.07 -3.28 -3.04
N ILE A 40 5.24 -2.87 -2.11
CA ILE A 40 4.00 -2.16 -2.40
C ILE A 40 4.13 -0.70 -2.00
N SER A 41 3.54 0.18 -2.77
CA SER A 41 3.57 1.63 -2.53
C SER A 41 2.26 2.27 -2.93
N ALA A 42 1.91 3.37 -2.26
CA ALA A 42 0.81 4.24 -2.67
C ALA A 42 1.19 5.70 -2.46
N ILE A 43 0.70 6.56 -3.35
CA ILE A 43 0.75 8.01 -3.23
C ILE A 43 -0.66 8.57 -3.42
N VAL A 44 -1.01 9.59 -2.64
CA VAL A 44 -2.30 10.26 -2.71
C VAL A 44 -2.06 11.75 -2.97
N ASN A 45 -2.82 12.32 -3.89
CA ASN A 45 -2.80 13.74 -4.22
C ASN A 45 -4.24 14.25 -4.43
N GLY A 46 -4.83 14.85 -3.41
CA GLY A 46 -6.24 15.18 -3.43
C GLY A 46 -7.13 13.94 -3.52
N PHE A 47 -7.93 13.84 -4.58
CA PHE A 47 -8.76 12.66 -4.86
C PHE A 47 -8.03 11.61 -5.69
N ASP A 48 -6.96 12.00 -6.37
CA ASP A 48 -6.17 11.10 -7.19
C ASP A 48 -5.23 10.28 -6.33
N TYR A 49 -5.03 9.03 -6.68
CA TYR A 49 -4.01 8.21 -6.05
C TYR A 49 -3.44 7.16 -7.00
N GLN A 50 -2.21 6.79 -6.74
CA GLN A 50 -1.51 5.76 -7.49
C GLN A 50 -1.07 4.66 -6.54
N MET A 51 -1.12 3.41 -7.00
CA MET A 51 -0.59 2.25 -6.29
C MET A 51 0.42 1.51 -7.16
N SER A 52 1.37 0.82 -6.54
CA SER A 52 2.33 0.00 -7.26
C SER A 52 2.65 -1.29 -6.55
N ILE A 53 3.01 -2.31 -7.34
CA ILE A 53 3.56 -3.59 -6.88
C ILE A 53 4.82 -3.88 -7.68
N LEU A 54 5.93 -4.09 -6.98
CA LEU A 54 7.17 -4.60 -7.55
C LEU A 54 7.39 -6.00 -6.99
N LYS A 55 7.35 -7.01 -7.83
CA LYS A 55 7.45 -8.42 -7.41
C LYS A 55 8.39 -9.22 -8.31
N SER A 56 8.88 -10.34 -7.83
CA SER A 56 9.62 -11.29 -8.68
C SER A 56 8.71 -11.88 -9.77
N ALA A 57 9.25 -12.06 -10.96
CA ALA A 57 8.57 -12.78 -12.02
C ALA A 57 8.74 -14.30 -11.78
N GLU A 58 7.65 -14.96 -11.38
CA GLU A 58 7.64 -16.41 -11.09
C GLU A 58 8.73 -16.88 -10.11
N GLY A 59 9.06 -16.05 -9.11
CA GLY A 59 10.13 -16.37 -8.16
C GLY A 59 11.55 -16.23 -8.71
N ASN A 60 11.74 -15.64 -9.90
CA ASN A 60 13.04 -15.42 -10.48
C ASN A 60 13.73 -14.20 -9.83
N PRO A 61 14.90 -14.41 -9.15
CA PRO A 61 15.61 -13.33 -8.46
C PRO A 61 16.13 -12.23 -9.38
N ASN A 62 16.27 -12.51 -10.67
CA ASN A 62 16.83 -11.59 -11.66
C ASN A 62 15.77 -10.89 -12.52
N SER A 63 14.49 -11.13 -12.24
CA SER A 63 13.40 -10.57 -13.05
C SER A 63 12.33 -9.91 -12.19
N THR A 64 12.10 -8.62 -12.40
CA THR A 64 11.10 -7.83 -11.66
C THR A 64 9.91 -7.52 -12.54
N ARG A 65 8.71 -7.90 -12.10
CA ARG A 65 7.45 -7.38 -12.61
C ARG A 65 7.06 -6.12 -11.86
N ARG A 66 6.59 -5.12 -12.60
CA ARG A 66 6.13 -3.85 -12.06
C ARG A 66 4.71 -3.59 -12.53
N TYR A 67 3.84 -3.35 -11.58
CA TYR A 67 2.45 -2.96 -11.82
C TYR A 67 2.24 -1.57 -11.25
N PHE A 68 1.57 -0.73 -12.03
CA PHE A 68 1.17 0.62 -11.63
C PHE A 68 -0.31 0.77 -11.91
N PHE A 69 -1.03 1.31 -10.94
CA PHE A 69 -2.47 1.51 -10.98
C PHE A 69 -2.76 2.98 -10.68
N ASP A 70 -3.37 3.66 -11.63
CA ASP A 70 -3.74 5.07 -11.53
C ASP A 70 -5.25 5.18 -11.33
N TYR A 71 -5.63 5.96 -10.33
CA TYR A 71 -7.03 6.27 -10.02
C TYR A 71 -7.18 7.79 -10.00
N THR A 72 -7.79 8.34 -11.04
CA THR A 72 -7.94 9.77 -11.26
C THR A 72 -9.38 10.24 -11.17
N GLU A 73 -10.30 9.35 -10.85
CA GLU A 73 -11.71 9.66 -10.72
C GLU A 73 -12.18 9.36 -9.29
N GLU A 74 -13.03 10.25 -8.77
CA GLU A 74 -13.62 10.06 -7.47
C GLU A 74 -14.52 8.82 -7.45
N LEU A 75 -14.17 7.84 -6.62
CA LEU A 75 -14.97 6.66 -6.30
C LEU A 75 -15.60 6.81 -4.92
N ALA A 76 -16.53 7.77 -4.78
CA ALA A 76 -17.18 8.04 -3.51
C ALA A 76 -17.80 6.76 -2.90
N GLY A 77 -17.41 6.44 -1.68
CA GLY A 77 -17.89 5.27 -0.95
C GLY A 77 -17.18 3.95 -1.30
N TYR A 78 -16.10 4.00 -2.06
CA TYR A 78 -15.26 2.83 -2.36
C TYR A 78 -13.80 3.13 -2.09
N GLY A 79 -13.00 2.08 -1.95
CA GLY A 79 -11.55 2.15 -1.80
C GLY A 79 -10.87 0.93 -2.41
N HIS A 80 -9.54 0.94 -2.46
CA HIS A 80 -8.74 -0.15 -2.96
C HIS A 80 -7.77 -0.66 -1.91
N ILE A 81 -7.59 -1.97 -1.87
CA ILE A 81 -6.63 -2.66 -1.00
C ILE A 81 -5.53 -3.27 -1.83
N ILE A 82 -4.29 -3.03 -1.41
CA ILE A 82 -3.09 -3.68 -1.91
C ILE A 82 -2.37 -4.34 -0.73
N HIS A 83 -1.84 -5.53 -0.94
CA HIS A 83 -1.11 -6.26 0.08
C HIS A 83 0.08 -7.03 -0.52
N THR A 84 1.05 -7.45 0.31
CA THR A 84 2.27 -8.12 -0.17
C THR A 84 2.05 -9.56 -0.55
N TYR A 85 1.27 -10.32 0.25
CA TYR A 85 1.08 -11.74 0.10
C TYR A 85 -0.38 -12.12 -0.02
N GLN A 86 -0.68 -13.19 -0.77
CA GLN A 86 -2.05 -13.70 -0.92
C GLN A 86 -2.51 -14.57 0.25
N SER A 87 -1.60 -15.27 0.92
CA SER A 87 -1.91 -16.22 1.98
C SER A 87 -0.67 -16.63 2.77
N ASP A 88 -0.89 -17.35 3.87
CA ASP A 88 0.13 -17.90 4.78
C ASP A 88 0.66 -19.26 4.29
N LYS A 89 1.30 -19.29 3.14
CA LYS A 89 1.99 -20.48 2.61
C LYS A 89 3.51 -20.37 2.78
N ASN A 90 4.23 -21.44 2.56
CA ASN A 90 5.70 -21.43 2.56
C ASN A 90 6.22 -22.02 1.22
N PRO A 91 6.92 -21.23 0.39
CA PRO A 91 7.13 -19.79 0.53
C PRO A 91 5.83 -18.99 0.43
N LEU A 92 5.83 -17.77 0.98
CA LEU A 92 4.69 -16.87 0.95
C LEU A 92 4.37 -16.45 -0.50
N PRO A 93 3.16 -16.73 -1.02
CA PRO A 93 2.81 -16.36 -2.39
C PRO A 93 2.60 -14.86 -2.49
N SER A 94 3.29 -14.22 -3.43
CA SER A 94 3.14 -12.80 -3.72
C SER A 94 1.73 -12.45 -4.19
N PHE A 95 1.28 -11.25 -3.87
CA PHE A 95 0.02 -10.70 -4.39
C PHE A 95 -0.04 -10.78 -5.93
N GLU A 96 -1.20 -11.12 -6.45
CA GLU A 96 -1.49 -11.20 -7.88
C GLU A 96 -2.82 -10.50 -8.21
N GLY A 97 -2.90 -10.00 -9.45
CA GLY A 97 -4.08 -9.32 -9.93
C GLY A 97 -4.06 -7.82 -9.69
N GLU A 98 -5.25 -7.23 -9.61
CA GLU A 98 -5.49 -5.81 -9.38
C GLU A 98 -5.75 -5.53 -7.90
N PRO A 99 -5.56 -4.29 -7.42
CA PRO A 99 -5.99 -3.88 -6.09
C PRO A 99 -7.45 -4.21 -5.85
N VAL A 100 -7.74 -4.77 -4.68
CA VAL A 100 -9.10 -5.24 -4.37
C VAL A 100 -10.02 -4.07 -4.08
N LEU A 101 -11.08 -3.92 -4.88
CA LEU A 101 -12.12 -2.92 -4.63
C LEU A 101 -12.94 -3.34 -3.39
N PHE A 102 -13.15 -2.41 -2.47
CA PHE A 102 -14.04 -2.60 -1.32
C PHE A 102 -14.97 -1.40 -1.13
N LYS A 103 -16.13 -1.66 -0.54
CA LYS A 103 -17.10 -0.61 -0.24
C LYS A 103 -16.84 -0.04 1.16
N LEU A 104 -16.72 1.27 1.25
CA LEU A 104 -16.63 1.97 2.53
C LEU A 104 -18.02 2.01 3.21
N VAL A 105 -18.05 1.69 4.49
CA VAL A 105 -19.24 1.91 5.31
C VAL A 105 -19.26 3.37 5.74
N LYS A 106 -20.42 4.02 5.62
CA LYS A 106 -20.57 5.42 6.07
C LYS A 106 -20.67 5.46 7.59
N GLU A 107 -19.58 5.76 8.23
CA GLU A 107 -19.45 5.82 9.69
C GLU A 107 -18.41 6.90 10.09
N PRO A 108 -18.37 7.32 11.38
CA PRO A 108 -17.33 8.21 11.88
C PRO A 108 -15.93 7.63 11.69
N PHE A 109 -14.94 8.52 11.50
CA PHE A 109 -13.54 8.12 11.26
C PHE A 109 -12.99 7.16 12.33
N GLU A 110 -13.30 7.44 13.59
CA GLU A 110 -12.86 6.63 14.75
C GLU A 110 -13.47 5.21 14.71
N ALA A 111 -14.75 5.10 14.35
CA ALA A 111 -15.42 3.82 14.21
C ALA A 111 -14.85 3.02 13.03
N PHE A 112 -14.62 3.67 11.89
CA PHE A 112 -13.96 3.04 10.75
C PHE A 112 -12.59 2.50 11.11
N ALA A 113 -11.74 3.32 11.75
CA ALA A 113 -10.41 2.91 12.16
C ALA A 113 -10.43 1.71 13.12
N GLN A 114 -11.38 1.70 14.07
CA GLN A 114 -11.58 0.59 15.00
C GLN A 114 -12.02 -0.69 14.27
N HIS A 115 -13.00 -0.60 13.36
CA HIS A 115 -13.47 -1.74 12.56
C HIS A 115 -12.34 -2.33 11.69
N VAL A 116 -11.52 -1.50 11.07
CA VAL A 116 -10.35 -1.99 10.32
C VAL A 116 -9.41 -2.75 11.25
N TRP A 117 -9.07 -2.20 12.42
CA TRP A 117 -8.20 -2.85 13.39
C TRP A 117 -8.74 -4.21 13.85
N GLU A 118 -10.04 -4.30 14.14
CA GLU A 118 -10.71 -5.53 14.58
C GLU A 118 -10.81 -6.58 13.47
N SER A 119 -10.83 -6.15 12.20
CA SER A 119 -10.87 -7.03 11.04
C SER A 119 -9.52 -7.68 10.70
N LEU A 120 -8.42 -7.14 11.22
CA LEU A 120 -7.08 -7.71 11.00
C LEU A 120 -6.92 -9.02 11.78
N ASN A 121 -6.14 -9.95 11.20
CA ASN A 121 -5.80 -11.21 11.85
C ASN A 121 -5.15 -10.96 13.20
N GLU A 122 -5.73 -11.51 14.27
CA GLU A 122 -5.33 -11.25 15.66
C GLU A 122 -3.91 -11.69 15.95
N ASP A 123 -3.46 -12.79 15.37
CA ASP A 123 -2.11 -13.33 15.60
C ASP A 123 -1.04 -12.53 14.85
N ASN A 124 -1.37 -12.01 13.68
CA ASN A 124 -0.41 -11.38 12.76
C ASN A 124 -0.40 -9.85 12.82
N LYS A 125 -1.47 -9.20 13.28
CA LYS A 125 -1.51 -7.74 13.35
C LYS A 125 -0.50 -7.20 14.37
N ILE A 126 0.25 -6.19 13.97
CA ILE A 126 1.25 -5.51 14.82
C ILE A 126 0.80 -4.08 15.10
N SER A 127 0.55 -3.32 14.05
CA SER A 127 0.09 -1.94 14.15
C SER A 127 -0.79 -1.57 12.96
N LEU A 128 -1.62 -0.56 13.15
CA LEU A 128 -2.42 0.07 12.11
C LEU A 128 -2.27 1.59 12.23
N TYR A 129 -1.93 2.24 11.13
CA TYR A 129 -1.96 3.69 10.97
C TYR A 129 -3.13 4.05 10.05
N VAL A 130 -4.04 4.88 10.53
CA VAL A 130 -5.19 5.37 9.74
C VAL A 130 -5.13 6.88 9.68
N THR A 131 -5.31 7.44 8.50
CA THR A 131 -5.41 8.88 8.31
C THR A 131 -6.62 9.23 7.45
N GLN A 132 -7.30 10.30 7.83
CA GLN A 132 -8.34 10.93 7.04
C GLN A 132 -7.82 12.28 6.57
N ILE A 133 -7.83 12.49 5.26
CA ILE A 133 -7.44 13.73 4.62
C ILE A 133 -8.69 14.30 3.96
N GLU A 134 -9.04 15.53 4.27
CA GLU A 134 -10.15 16.25 3.60
C GLU A 134 -9.57 17.05 2.43
N PRO A 135 -9.89 16.68 1.17
CA PRO A 135 -9.39 17.39 0.00
C PRO A 135 -9.79 18.87 0.02
N GLY A 136 -8.81 19.75 -0.21
CA GLY A 136 -9.03 21.22 -0.16
C GLY A 136 -9.00 21.82 1.25
N SER A 137 -8.72 21.02 2.28
CA SER A 137 -8.49 21.43 3.66
C SER A 137 -7.08 21.02 4.11
N ASP A 138 -6.50 21.76 5.06
CA ASP A 138 -5.27 21.37 5.75
C ASP A 138 -5.55 20.43 6.94
N GLU A 139 -6.81 20.06 7.15
CA GLU A 139 -7.17 19.19 8.27
C GLU A 139 -6.86 17.72 7.97
N VAL A 140 -6.06 17.14 8.83
CA VAL A 140 -5.70 15.72 8.80
C VAL A 140 -6.01 15.10 10.15
N LYS A 141 -6.82 14.05 10.17
CA LYS A 141 -7.05 13.23 11.37
C LYS A 141 -6.26 11.95 11.27
N THR A 142 -5.66 11.53 12.36
CA THR A 142 -4.83 10.32 12.42
C THR A 142 -5.15 9.49 13.64
N MET A 143 -5.18 8.17 13.46
CA MET A 143 -5.23 7.19 14.55
C MET A 143 -4.15 6.13 14.36
N ILE A 144 -3.57 5.69 15.48
CA ILE A 144 -2.56 4.62 15.51
C ILE A 144 -3.03 3.58 16.52
N PHE A 145 -3.02 2.32 16.11
CA PHE A 145 -3.25 1.17 16.96
C PHE A 145 -1.98 0.33 17.01
N ASN A 146 -1.62 -0.14 18.20
CA ASN A 146 -0.48 -1.03 18.40
C ASN A 146 -0.89 -2.19 19.30
N LYS A 147 -0.56 -3.41 18.90
CA LYS A 147 -0.91 -4.63 19.63
C LYS A 147 -0.29 -4.69 21.04
N ASN A 148 0.88 -4.12 21.20
CA ASN A 148 1.70 -4.23 22.41
C ASN A 148 1.76 -2.92 23.22
N GLN A 149 0.73 -2.10 23.14
CA GLN A 149 0.57 -0.90 23.98
C GLN A 149 -0.54 -1.07 24.97
#